data_aea5960447cd1dc2a1d9d986d6a8ffd0
#
_entry.id   aea5960447cd1dc2a1d9d986d6a8ffd0
#
_cell.length_a   1.000
_cell.length_b   1.000
_cell.length_c   1.000
_cell.angle_alpha   90.00
_cell.angle_beta   90.00
_cell.angle_gamma   90.00
#
_symmetry.space_group_name_H-M   'P 1'
#
loop_
_entity.id
_entity.type
_entity.pdbx_description
1 polymer ?
#
loop_
_entity_poly.entity_id
_entity_poly.type
_entity_poly.pdbx_seq_one_letter_code
_entity_poly.pdbx_strand_id
1 'polypeptide(L)'
;MKKIILTVFAASSLLLYSTQAFALINFSVGVPLSHTFTGKTTSGADMESDGSPSGYFIQIGVPLLPGLGMDSYKTKVKCEGCDGDLHVATTMYNLYYLLPIPIVNLTIGVGAGDTKFECSGWDCSWQDGGTATQWYTSFGMPIIPLFDLHLSYRSVSSKIEMITGSDKGKKDDVGGNVMGLGIGFNF
;
A
#
# COMPACT_ATOMS: atom_id res chain seq x y z
N MET A 1 -39.93 24.48 -3.16
CA MET A 1 -39.21 23.22 -3.41
C MET A 1 -37.68 23.37 -3.36
N LYS A 2 -37.05 24.28 -4.10
CA LYS A 2 -35.55 24.47 -4.06
C LYS A 2 -34.97 24.76 -2.66
N LYS A 3 -35.68 25.56 -1.83
CA LYS A 3 -35.22 25.89 -0.46
C LYS A 3 -35.27 24.66 0.47
N ILE A 4 -36.28 23.79 0.32
CA ILE A 4 -36.43 22.57 1.14
C ILE A 4 -35.32 21.58 0.80
N ILE A 5 -34.99 21.40 -0.48
CA ILE A 5 -33.89 20.51 -0.94
C ILE A 5 -32.53 21.00 -0.40
N LEU A 6 -32.31 22.33 -0.43
CA LEU A 6 -31.06 22.90 0.11
C LEU A 6 -30.95 22.73 1.62
N THR A 7 -32.07 22.86 2.36
CA THR A 7 -32.09 22.67 3.82
C THR A 7 -31.89 21.19 4.20
N VAL A 8 -32.50 20.26 3.45
CA VAL A 8 -32.31 18.82 3.67
C VAL A 8 -30.86 18.42 3.36
N PHE A 9 -30.28 18.97 2.29
CA PHE A 9 -28.88 18.71 1.94
C PHE A 9 -27.92 19.28 2.97
N ALA A 10 -28.17 20.49 3.49
CA ALA A 10 -27.36 21.10 4.56
C ALA A 10 -27.51 20.36 5.89
N ALA A 11 -28.70 19.87 6.24
CA ALA A 11 -28.94 19.10 7.45
C ALA A 11 -28.30 17.70 7.38
N SER A 12 -28.36 17.03 6.22
CA SER A 12 -27.71 15.73 6.02
C SER A 12 -26.19 15.86 6.03
N SER A 13 -25.63 16.92 5.48
CA SER A 13 -24.19 17.17 5.55
C SER A 13 -23.71 17.43 6.99
N LEU A 14 -24.48 18.17 7.79
CA LEU A 14 -24.19 18.42 9.22
C LEU A 14 -24.26 17.12 10.06
N LEU A 15 -25.17 16.20 9.75
CA LEU A 15 -25.24 14.91 10.42
C LEU A 15 -24.06 13.99 10.07
N LEU A 16 -23.54 14.06 8.84
CA LEU A 16 -22.33 13.34 8.43
C LEU A 16 -21.07 13.89 9.09
N TYR A 17 -21.02 15.18 9.35
CA TYR A 17 -19.92 15.80 10.14
C TYR A 17 -19.87 15.33 11.59
N SER A 18 -21.03 15.04 12.21
CA SER A 18 -21.06 14.69 13.63
C SER A 18 -20.54 13.28 13.92
N THR A 19 -20.55 12.37 12.96
CA THR A 19 -20.11 11.00 13.17
C THR A 19 -18.57 10.85 13.16
N GLN A 20 -17.87 11.70 12.45
CA GLN A 20 -16.37 11.70 12.45
C GLN A 20 -15.78 12.35 13.70
N ALA A 21 -16.51 13.24 14.37
CA ALA A 21 -16.03 13.94 15.57
C ALA A 21 -15.98 13.06 16.83
N PHE A 22 -16.53 11.85 16.80
CA PHE A 22 -16.58 10.93 17.94
C PHE A 22 -15.72 9.68 17.77
N ALA A 23 -15.07 9.47 16.64
CA ALA A 23 -14.15 8.35 16.48
C ALA A 23 -12.93 8.58 17.37
N LEU A 24 -12.73 7.72 18.36
CA LEU A 24 -11.55 7.72 19.22
C LEU A 24 -10.39 6.96 18.57
N ILE A 25 -10.70 5.98 17.76
CA ILE A 25 -9.72 5.11 17.09
C ILE A 25 -10.16 4.86 15.66
N ASN A 26 -9.23 5.00 14.74
CA ASN A 26 -9.36 4.55 13.36
C ASN A 26 -8.52 3.28 13.17
N PHE A 27 -9.10 2.26 12.59
CA PHE A 27 -8.43 1.02 12.23
C PHE A 27 -8.79 0.65 10.79
N SER A 28 -7.82 0.27 9.97
CA SER A 28 -8.10 -0.22 8.63
C SER A 28 -7.29 -1.45 8.27
N VAL A 29 -7.90 -2.31 7.46
CA VAL A 29 -7.26 -3.46 6.84
C VAL A 29 -7.53 -3.44 5.35
N GLY A 30 -6.56 -3.90 4.56
CA GLY A 30 -6.69 -3.95 3.12
C GLY A 30 -5.81 -5.03 2.51
N VAL A 31 -6.02 -5.24 1.22
CA VAL A 31 -5.25 -6.18 0.41
C VAL A 31 -4.73 -5.49 -0.84
N PRO A 32 -3.54 -5.86 -1.34
CA PRO A 32 -3.05 -5.40 -2.61
C PRO A 32 -3.88 -6.04 -3.74
N LEU A 33 -4.23 -5.24 -4.75
CA LEU A 33 -4.96 -5.69 -5.94
C LEU A 33 -4.04 -5.84 -7.15
N SER A 34 -3.10 -4.90 -7.30
CA SER A 34 -2.14 -4.91 -8.40
C SER A 34 -0.81 -4.34 -7.94
N HIS A 35 0.26 -4.82 -8.56
CA HIS A 35 1.60 -4.26 -8.43
C HIS A 35 2.19 -4.13 -9.84
N THR A 36 2.54 -2.92 -10.23
CA THR A 36 3.22 -2.63 -11.49
C THR A 36 4.64 -2.22 -11.16
N PHE A 37 5.63 -3.04 -11.53
CA PHE A 37 7.03 -2.69 -11.39
C PHE A 37 7.38 -1.54 -12.35
N THR A 38 8.19 -0.62 -11.87
CA THR A 38 8.69 0.53 -12.67
C THR A 38 10.21 0.50 -12.82
N GLY A 39 10.85 -0.42 -12.10
CA GLY A 39 12.28 -0.61 -12.12
C GLY A 39 12.76 -1.57 -13.22
N LYS A 40 14.09 -1.69 -13.30
CA LYS A 40 14.76 -2.55 -14.27
C LYS A 40 15.72 -3.49 -13.58
N THR A 41 15.87 -4.67 -14.18
CA THR A 41 16.88 -5.62 -13.78
C THR A 41 18.30 -5.08 -14.08
N THR A 42 19.29 -5.68 -13.48
CA THR A 42 20.71 -5.40 -13.74
C THR A 42 21.11 -5.55 -15.22
N SER A 43 20.41 -6.41 -15.97
CA SER A 43 20.57 -6.57 -17.43
C SER A 43 19.88 -5.49 -18.25
N GLY A 44 19.11 -4.58 -17.63
CA GLY A 44 18.36 -3.52 -18.28
C GLY A 44 16.96 -3.94 -18.77
N ALA A 45 16.54 -5.17 -18.51
CA ALA A 45 15.18 -5.64 -18.83
C ALA A 45 14.16 -5.06 -17.87
N ASP A 46 12.96 -4.76 -18.37
CA ASP A 46 11.84 -4.34 -17.55
C ASP A 46 11.34 -5.52 -16.71
N MET A 47 10.97 -5.24 -15.45
CA MET A 47 10.35 -6.23 -14.58
C MET A 47 8.84 -6.23 -14.79
N GLU A 48 8.26 -7.41 -14.95
CA GLU A 48 6.82 -7.60 -15.10
C GLU A 48 6.26 -8.45 -13.97
N SER A 49 5.09 -8.08 -13.46
CA SER A 49 4.36 -8.89 -12.49
C SER A 49 3.62 -10.02 -13.19
N ASP A 50 3.62 -11.21 -12.57
CA ASP A 50 2.86 -12.38 -13.00
C ASP A 50 1.70 -12.61 -12.03
N GLY A 51 0.55 -12.02 -12.34
CA GLY A 51 -0.65 -12.10 -11.54
C GLY A 51 -0.79 -11.01 -10.46
N SER A 52 -1.79 -11.19 -9.62
CA SER A 52 -2.08 -10.26 -8.52
C SER A 52 -1.16 -10.50 -7.33
N PRO A 53 -0.71 -9.43 -6.66
CA PRO A 53 0.05 -9.58 -5.42
C PRO A 53 -0.83 -10.18 -4.32
N SER A 54 -0.19 -10.82 -3.34
CA SER A 54 -0.83 -11.38 -2.15
C SER A 54 -0.26 -10.73 -0.90
N GLY A 55 -1.10 -10.49 0.11
CA GLY A 55 -0.66 -9.87 1.35
C GLY A 55 -1.73 -9.00 1.98
N TYR A 56 -1.30 -8.08 2.85
CA TYR A 56 -2.21 -7.21 3.60
C TYR A 56 -1.60 -5.85 3.90
N PHE A 57 -2.48 -4.90 4.21
CA PHE A 57 -2.20 -3.58 4.75
C PHE A 57 -2.98 -3.40 6.03
N ILE A 58 -2.34 -2.94 7.09
CA ILE A 58 -2.98 -2.67 8.37
C ILE A 58 -2.60 -1.26 8.81
N GLN A 59 -3.56 -0.50 9.33
CA GLN A 59 -3.35 0.83 9.85
C GLN A 59 -4.14 1.03 11.14
N ILE A 60 -3.55 1.72 12.10
CA ILE A 60 -4.19 2.12 13.34
C ILE A 60 -3.79 3.55 13.70
N GLY A 61 -4.75 4.35 14.09
CA GLY A 61 -4.49 5.74 14.47
C GLY A 61 -5.61 6.33 15.30
N VAL A 62 -5.32 7.53 15.77
CA VAL A 62 -6.28 8.38 16.46
C VAL A 62 -6.53 9.59 15.54
N PRO A 63 -7.77 9.99 15.31
CA PRO A 63 -8.07 11.18 14.51
C PRO A 63 -7.25 12.39 14.95
N LEU A 64 -6.79 13.19 13.98
CA LEU A 64 -5.96 14.38 14.18
C LEU A 64 -4.52 14.11 14.66
N LEU A 65 -4.14 12.87 14.93
CA LEU A 65 -2.76 12.50 15.25
C LEU A 65 -2.18 11.61 14.15
N PRO A 66 -0.84 11.56 14.01
CA PRO A 66 -0.20 10.58 13.13
C PRO A 66 -0.53 9.15 13.56
N GLY A 67 -0.93 8.32 12.61
CA GLY A 67 -1.20 6.90 12.81
C GLY A 67 -0.04 6.03 12.32
N LEU A 68 -0.04 4.78 12.76
CA LEU A 68 0.94 3.77 12.38
C LEU A 68 0.32 2.72 11.47
N GLY A 69 1.11 2.21 10.54
CA GLY A 69 0.68 1.15 9.64
C GLY A 69 1.78 0.15 9.36
N MET A 70 1.36 -0.99 8.83
CA MET A 70 2.24 -2.04 8.33
C MET A 70 1.66 -2.59 7.02
N ASP A 71 2.51 -2.69 6.01
CA ASP A 71 2.20 -3.37 4.77
C ASP A 71 3.11 -4.60 4.65
N SER A 72 2.54 -5.73 4.27
CA SER A 72 3.30 -6.95 3.98
C SER A 72 2.66 -7.64 2.79
N TYR A 73 3.40 -7.75 1.68
CA TYR A 73 2.88 -8.35 0.47
C TYR A 73 3.98 -8.97 -0.37
N LYS A 74 3.59 -9.91 -1.24
CA LYS A 74 4.44 -10.60 -2.21
C LYS A 74 3.86 -10.47 -3.59
N THR A 75 4.73 -10.23 -4.56
CA THR A 75 4.38 -10.15 -5.98
C THR A 75 5.23 -11.12 -6.76
N LYS A 76 4.58 -12.00 -7.51
CA LYS A 76 5.27 -12.89 -8.43
C LYS A 76 5.82 -12.09 -9.62
N VAL A 77 7.07 -12.35 -9.96
CA VAL A 77 7.76 -11.74 -11.10
C VAL A 77 7.75 -12.73 -12.26
N LYS A 78 7.43 -12.23 -13.45
CA LYS A 78 7.51 -13.02 -14.67
C LYS A 78 8.98 -13.33 -14.96
N CYS A 79 9.30 -14.61 -15.00
CA CYS A 79 10.65 -15.09 -15.29
C CYS A 79 10.58 -16.14 -16.40
N GLU A 80 11.09 -15.79 -17.60
CA GLU A 80 11.17 -16.74 -18.72
C GLU A 80 12.41 -17.64 -18.55
N GLY A 81 12.18 -18.94 -18.42
CA GLY A 81 13.24 -19.94 -18.28
C GLY A 81 13.69 -20.22 -16.84
N CYS A 82 12.97 -19.74 -15.84
CA CYS A 82 13.21 -20.13 -14.44
C CYS A 82 12.53 -21.47 -14.13
N ASP A 83 13.21 -22.37 -13.41
CA ASP A 83 12.66 -23.68 -12.98
C ASP A 83 11.72 -23.55 -11.76
N GLY A 84 11.24 -22.35 -11.44
CA GLY A 84 10.35 -22.09 -10.30
C GLY A 84 9.85 -20.67 -10.26
N ASP A 85 9.16 -20.32 -9.17
CA ASP A 85 8.55 -19.01 -8.98
C ASP A 85 9.51 -18.04 -8.30
N LEU A 86 9.61 -16.84 -8.83
CA LEU A 86 10.32 -15.70 -8.23
C LEU A 86 9.30 -14.71 -7.68
N HIS A 87 9.42 -14.39 -6.39
CA HIS A 87 8.59 -13.40 -5.74
C HIS A 87 9.43 -12.25 -5.17
N VAL A 88 8.90 -11.04 -5.28
CA VAL A 88 9.38 -9.89 -4.54
C VAL A 88 8.51 -9.75 -3.30
N ALA A 89 9.08 -10.01 -2.13
CA ALA A 89 8.42 -9.85 -0.83
C ALA A 89 8.80 -8.51 -0.22
N THR A 90 7.81 -7.71 0.15
CA THR A 90 8.01 -6.36 0.70
C THR A 90 7.30 -6.24 2.04
N THR A 91 8.01 -5.73 3.05
CA THR A 91 7.44 -5.38 4.36
C THR A 91 7.79 -3.94 4.69
N MET A 92 6.78 -3.13 5.00
CA MET A 92 6.92 -1.70 5.24
C MET A 92 6.25 -1.31 6.55
N TYR A 93 6.87 -0.42 7.29
CA TYR A 93 6.30 0.27 8.45
C TYR A 93 5.99 1.70 8.06
N ASN A 94 4.78 2.13 8.33
CA ASN A 94 4.21 3.36 7.82
C ASN A 94 3.88 4.33 8.93
N LEU A 95 4.12 5.60 8.68
CA LEU A 95 3.56 6.73 9.40
C LEU A 95 2.55 7.42 8.48
N TYR A 96 1.34 7.65 8.95
CA TYR A 96 0.31 8.29 8.14
C TYR A 96 -0.44 9.38 8.89
N TYR A 97 -1.09 10.23 8.13
CA TYR A 97 -2.01 11.24 8.65
C TYR A 97 -3.34 11.16 7.91
N LEU A 98 -4.41 11.08 8.69
CA LEU A 98 -5.78 11.15 8.19
C LEU A 98 -6.18 12.62 8.06
N LEU A 99 -6.39 13.08 6.84
CA LEU A 99 -6.82 14.44 6.57
C LEU A 99 -8.31 14.58 6.91
N PRO A 100 -8.70 15.57 7.72
CA PRO A 100 -10.09 15.78 8.13
C PRO A 100 -10.88 16.45 7.00
N ILE A 101 -11.11 15.73 5.91
CA ILE A 101 -11.90 16.22 4.78
C ILE A 101 -13.35 15.76 4.99
N PRO A 102 -14.33 16.66 4.95
CA PRO A 102 -15.73 16.29 5.03
C PRO A 102 -16.13 15.32 3.91
N ILE A 103 -16.92 14.31 4.22
CA ILE A 103 -17.50 13.34 3.27
C ILE A 103 -16.53 12.25 2.80
N VAL A 104 -15.21 12.45 2.86
CA VAL A 104 -14.22 11.46 2.42
C VAL A 104 -13.09 11.36 3.43
N ASN A 105 -12.57 10.17 3.63
CA ASN A 105 -11.36 9.93 4.41
C ASN A 105 -10.16 9.89 3.47
N LEU A 106 -9.37 10.95 3.46
CA LEU A 106 -8.14 10.99 2.69
C LEU A 106 -6.96 10.77 3.64
N THR A 107 -6.21 9.70 3.39
CA THR A 107 -4.99 9.39 4.12
C THR A 107 -3.78 9.65 3.23
N ILE A 108 -2.77 10.28 3.80
CA ILE A 108 -1.43 10.37 3.19
C ILE A 108 -0.42 9.75 4.15
N GLY A 109 0.56 9.06 3.62
CA GLY A 109 1.56 8.40 4.45
C GLY A 109 2.87 8.18 3.74
N VAL A 110 3.88 7.91 4.58
CA VAL A 110 5.23 7.53 4.17
C VAL A 110 5.63 6.27 4.93
N GLY A 111 6.47 5.46 4.33
CA GLY A 111 6.93 4.22 4.96
C GLY A 111 8.36 3.90 4.60
N ALA A 112 8.96 3.09 5.47
CA ALA A 112 10.27 2.49 5.25
C ALA A 112 10.23 1.03 5.70
N GLY A 113 11.05 0.20 5.05
CA GLY A 113 11.09 -1.23 5.35
C GLY A 113 12.08 -1.96 4.45
N ASP A 114 11.78 -3.22 4.20
CA ASP A 114 12.65 -4.13 3.49
C ASP A 114 11.93 -4.82 2.34
N THR A 115 12.71 -5.09 1.30
CA THR A 115 12.27 -5.90 0.15
C THR A 115 13.33 -6.99 -0.10
N LYS A 116 12.88 -8.20 -0.39
CA LYS A 116 13.74 -9.33 -0.71
C LYS A 116 13.13 -10.16 -1.83
N PHE A 117 13.99 -10.91 -2.54
CA PHE A 117 13.52 -11.97 -3.40
C PHE A 117 13.27 -13.25 -2.58
N GLU A 118 12.19 -13.94 -2.93
CA GLU A 118 11.87 -15.26 -2.43
C GLU A 118 11.67 -16.19 -3.63
N CYS A 119 12.49 -17.22 -3.73
CA CYS A 119 12.44 -18.21 -4.78
C CYS A 119 11.79 -19.51 -4.31
N SER A 120 11.00 -20.11 -5.18
CA SER A 120 10.40 -21.44 -4.96
C SER A 120 10.96 -22.39 -6.01
N GLY A 121 11.57 -23.49 -5.55
CA GLY A 121 12.17 -24.50 -6.43
C GLY A 121 13.67 -24.31 -6.71
N TRP A 122 14.27 -23.18 -6.33
CA TRP A 122 15.69 -22.87 -6.49
C TRP A 122 16.18 -21.90 -5.41
N ASP A 123 17.50 -21.72 -5.30
CA ASP A 123 18.11 -20.90 -4.25
C ASP A 123 18.29 -19.44 -4.72
N CYS A 124 17.86 -18.47 -3.92
CA CYS A 124 18.05 -17.05 -4.10
C CYS A 124 19.18 -16.44 -3.25
N SER A 125 20.04 -17.24 -2.65
CA SER A 125 21.10 -16.77 -1.73
C SER A 125 22.13 -15.85 -2.37
N TRP A 126 22.07 -15.68 -3.70
CA TRP A 126 22.95 -14.79 -4.46
C TRP A 126 22.56 -13.30 -4.37
N GLN A 127 21.42 -12.98 -3.74
CA GLN A 127 20.94 -11.62 -3.53
C GLN A 127 20.74 -11.35 -2.04
N ASP A 128 21.00 -10.11 -1.64
CA ASP A 128 20.68 -9.61 -0.31
C ASP A 128 19.35 -8.87 -0.34
N GLY A 129 18.73 -8.71 0.83
CA GLY A 129 17.57 -7.85 0.95
C GLY A 129 17.90 -6.39 0.69
N GLY A 130 16.96 -5.66 0.14
CA GLY A 130 17.08 -4.23 -0.11
C GLY A 130 16.22 -3.40 0.83
N THR A 131 16.70 -2.20 1.17
CA THR A 131 15.85 -1.22 1.84
C THR A 131 14.79 -0.69 0.89
N ALA A 132 13.58 -0.51 1.39
CA ALA A 132 12.46 0.02 0.64
C ALA A 132 11.91 1.27 1.33
N THR A 133 11.46 2.22 0.53
CA THR A 133 10.73 3.40 0.99
C THR A 133 9.47 3.55 0.17
N GLN A 134 8.43 4.11 0.76
CA GLN A 134 7.20 4.41 0.03
C GLN A 134 6.58 5.71 0.48
N TRP A 135 5.81 6.31 -0.42
CA TRP A 135 4.72 7.20 -0.08
C TRP A 135 3.41 6.60 -0.58
N TYR A 136 2.32 6.92 0.09
CA TYR A 136 1.03 6.43 -0.31
C TYR A 136 -0.09 7.40 0.01
N THR A 137 -1.19 7.23 -0.71
CA THR A 137 -2.45 7.86 -0.43
C THR A 137 -3.55 6.82 -0.41
N SER A 138 -4.54 7.02 0.44
CA SER A 138 -5.74 6.18 0.50
C SER A 138 -6.97 7.08 0.56
N PHE A 139 -7.92 6.77 -0.30
CA PHE A 139 -9.20 7.44 -0.39
C PHE A 139 -10.28 6.52 0.17
N GLY A 140 -10.90 6.94 1.27
CA GLY A 140 -11.96 6.21 1.94
C GLY A 140 -13.32 6.86 1.70
N MET A 141 -14.31 6.05 1.31
CA MET A 141 -15.71 6.45 1.22
C MET A 141 -16.49 5.82 2.36
N PRO A 142 -17.11 6.61 3.23
CA PRO A 142 -18.00 6.09 4.27
C PRO A 142 -19.23 5.46 3.61
N ILE A 143 -19.41 4.16 3.82
CA ILE A 143 -20.58 3.42 3.32
C ILE A 143 -21.70 3.45 4.34
N ILE A 144 -21.35 3.25 5.61
CA ILE A 144 -22.25 3.33 6.77
C ILE A 144 -21.50 3.99 7.92
N PRO A 145 -22.19 4.53 8.94
CA PRO A 145 -21.55 5.10 10.12
C PRO A 145 -20.60 4.13 10.74
N LEU A 146 -19.40 4.10 10.83
CA LEU A 146 -18.36 3.23 11.37
C LEU A 146 -17.54 2.47 10.32
N PHE A 147 -17.98 2.38 9.04
CA PHE A 147 -17.28 1.60 8.03
C PHE A 147 -16.99 2.43 6.78
N ASP A 148 -15.74 2.40 6.35
CA ASP A 148 -15.26 3.04 5.13
C ASP A 148 -14.70 2.00 4.17
N LEU A 149 -14.98 2.17 2.88
CA LEU A 149 -14.28 1.45 1.83
C LEU A 149 -13.09 2.29 1.35
N HIS A 150 -11.90 1.73 1.37
CA HIS A 150 -10.67 2.43 1.01
C HIS A 150 -10.07 1.92 -0.29
N LEU A 151 -9.79 2.83 -1.21
CA LEU A 151 -8.92 2.58 -2.36
C LEU A 151 -7.57 3.26 -2.07
N SER A 152 -6.49 2.52 -2.18
CA SER A 152 -5.15 3.02 -1.88
C SER A 152 -4.21 2.89 -3.06
N TYR A 153 -3.31 3.87 -3.18
CA TYR A 153 -2.21 3.88 -4.14
C TYR A 153 -0.90 4.09 -3.37
N ARG A 154 0.07 3.23 -3.64
CA ARG A 154 1.40 3.25 -3.04
C ARG A 154 2.44 3.34 -4.14
N SER A 155 3.41 4.23 -3.98
CA SER A 155 4.61 4.30 -4.82
C SER A 155 5.81 3.86 -3.99
N VAL A 156 6.40 2.76 -4.38
CA VAL A 156 7.49 2.07 -3.67
C VAL A 156 8.77 2.25 -4.44
N SER A 157 9.84 2.64 -3.75
CA SER A 157 11.20 2.68 -4.26
C SER A 157 12.05 1.67 -3.49
N SER A 158 12.60 0.68 -4.18
CA SER A 158 13.44 -0.35 -3.57
C SER A 158 14.45 -0.88 -4.54
N LYS A 159 15.66 -1.20 -4.04
CA LYS A 159 16.74 -1.79 -4.83
C LYS A 159 17.35 -2.94 -4.06
N ILE A 160 17.51 -4.07 -4.72
CA ILE A 160 18.12 -5.29 -4.17
C ILE A 160 19.52 -5.43 -4.77
N GLU A 161 20.52 -5.68 -3.93
CA GLU A 161 21.92 -5.79 -4.36
C GLU A 161 22.29 -7.26 -4.58
N MET A 162 23.05 -7.53 -5.64
CA MET A 162 23.65 -8.83 -5.90
C MET A 162 24.94 -8.98 -5.09
N ILE A 163 25.03 -10.01 -4.26
CA ILE A 163 26.16 -10.25 -3.35
C ILE A 163 27.17 -11.28 -3.86
N THR A 164 26.79 -12.08 -4.88
CA THR A 164 27.66 -13.11 -5.47
C THR A 164 27.57 -13.09 -7.00
N GLY A 165 28.50 -13.77 -7.66
CA GLY A 165 28.55 -13.90 -9.12
C GLY A 165 29.25 -12.76 -9.83
N SER A 166 29.16 -12.74 -11.17
CA SER A 166 29.76 -11.73 -12.04
C SER A 166 29.15 -10.34 -11.90
N ASP A 167 27.95 -10.26 -11.39
CA ASP A 167 27.17 -9.04 -11.22
C ASP A 167 27.18 -8.50 -9.78
N LYS A 168 28.08 -9.01 -8.95
CA LYS A 168 28.25 -8.55 -7.56
C LYS A 168 28.36 -7.03 -7.47
N GLY A 169 27.57 -6.43 -6.58
CA GLY A 169 27.50 -4.99 -6.35
C GLY A 169 26.55 -4.24 -7.29
N LYS A 170 26.00 -4.91 -8.31
CA LYS A 170 24.92 -4.33 -9.11
C LYS A 170 23.59 -4.45 -8.36
N LYS A 171 22.63 -3.59 -8.74
CA LYS A 171 21.34 -3.50 -8.05
C LYS A 171 20.19 -3.66 -9.04
N ASP A 172 19.27 -4.55 -8.71
CA ASP A 172 17.97 -4.63 -9.36
C ASP A 172 17.03 -3.61 -8.73
N ASP A 173 16.39 -2.79 -9.56
CA ASP A 173 15.35 -1.87 -9.10
C ASP A 173 14.01 -2.61 -9.12
N VAL A 174 13.52 -2.92 -7.94
CA VAL A 174 12.26 -3.66 -7.71
C VAL A 174 11.13 -2.74 -7.24
N GLY A 175 11.32 -1.44 -7.37
CA GLY A 175 10.31 -0.44 -7.08
C GLY A 175 9.12 -0.50 -8.03
N GLY A 176 8.00 0.09 -7.61
CA GLY A 176 6.79 0.09 -8.42
C GLY A 176 5.60 0.75 -7.73
N ASN A 177 4.45 0.59 -8.39
CA ASN A 177 3.19 1.13 -7.91
C ASN A 177 2.25 0.01 -7.49
N VAL A 178 1.70 0.10 -6.28
CA VAL A 178 0.77 -0.89 -5.72
C VAL A 178 -0.58 -0.25 -5.47
N MET A 179 -1.63 -0.81 -6.05
CA MET A 179 -3.01 -0.43 -5.74
C MET A 179 -3.60 -1.44 -4.76
N GLY A 180 -4.42 -0.96 -3.85
CA GLY A 180 -5.05 -1.81 -2.86
C GLY A 180 -6.46 -1.39 -2.52
N LEU A 181 -7.23 -2.34 -2.00
CA LEU A 181 -8.59 -2.15 -1.51
C LEU A 181 -8.63 -2.55 -0.04
N GLY A 182 -9.39 -1.80 0.75
CA GLY A 182 -9.48 -2.05 2.18
C GLY A 182 -10.79 -1.59 2.79
N ILE A 183 -10.96 -1.94 4.05
CA ILE A 183 -12.09 -1.50 4.88
C ILE A 183 -11.51 -0.80 6.10
N GLY A 184 -12.05 0.37 6.40
CA GLY A 184 -11.77 1.14 7.60
C GLY A 184 -12.89 1.06 8.62
N PHE A 185 -12.53 1.14 9.87
CA PHE A 185 -13.42 1.16 11.03
C PHE A 185 -13.10 2.39 11.86
N ASN A 186 -14.12 3.17 12.19
CA ASN A 186 -14.02 4.39 12.99
C ASN A 186 -14.87 4.24 14.24
N PHE A 187 -14.25 4.16 15.42
CA PHE A 187 -14.89 3.94 16.71
C PHE A 187 -14.80 5.17 17.63
#